data_efb15791dc73e3b2b2ef775b4c474be7
#
_entry.id   efb15791dc73e3b2b2ef775b4c474be7
#
_cell.length_a   1.000
_cell.length_b   1.000
_cell.length_c   1.000
_cell.angle_alpha   90.00
_cell.angle_beta   90.00
_cell.angle_gamma   90.00
#
_symmetry.space_group_name_H-M   'P 1'
#
loop_
_entity.id
_entity.type
_entity.pdbx_description
1 polymer ?
#
loop_
_entity_poly.entity_id
_entity_poly.type
_entity_poly.pdbx_seq_one_letter_code
_entity_poly.pdbx_strand_id
1 'polypeptide(L)'
;MGFGKRAFRYLMRKKAKTIILFLVLLITESMILCTGTILRASEESISALKEKTKSKIVAEIVNEKDLITESDLRKIKSLEQVKEVNREAKIKVYPSGFQVLSNSQSTEPENHQVQLISYDDLELDSAFADEQVRLIEGTLPEKDNGVVVNQFLAAQNQWEIGDTITFQTNSGMSMQAIISGYYLSGTERNQAKEMSAVYRIENTIYGKPELITQIQDISGYESVSVYLKDPESMEAVGQSITGILGDKAELTKSDTLFQQMKQPLEQAIRIVQLMQYLTIGTGMIVVTLLLCMWMRSRKKEVAVYISLGERKSSIFMQMMLESLLVFVASTLFAVVAGNFLAKWLKTILFAGENSMETLPVSYTHLTLPTKLEV
;
A
#
# COMPACT_ATOMS: atom_id res chain seq x y z
N MET A 1 22.36 1.90 -59.30
CA MET A 1 22.59 1.57 -57.85
C MET A 1 21.31 1.82 -57.08
N GLY A 2 20.83 0.84 -56.30
CA GLY A 2 19.63 1.06 -55.51
C GLY A 2 19.82 2.16 -54.45
N PHE A 3 18.75 2.90 -54.11
CA PHE A 3 18.78 4.04 -53.20
C PHE A 3 19.32 3.67 -51.80
N GLY A 4 19.11 2.43 -51.33
CA GLY A 4 19.63 1.96 -50.06
C GLY A 4 21.20 1.90 -49.97
N LYS A 5 21.87 1.41 -51.02
CA LYS A 5 23.33 1.42 -51.11
C LYS A 5 23.88 2.84 -51.16
N ARG A 6 23.17 3.77 -51.77
CA ARG A 6 23.55 5.21 -51.83
C ARG A 6 23.42 5.85 -50.46
N ALA A 7 22.35 5.58 -49.73
CA ALA A 7 22.08 6.07 -48.37
C ALA A 7 23.21 5.63 -47.41
N PHE A 8 23.54 4.33 -47.36
CA PHE A 8 24.57 3.80 -46.50
C PHE A 8 25.96 4.40 -46.78
N ARG A 9 26.35 4.50 -48.11
CA ARG A 9 27.64 5.12 -48.48
C ARG A 9 27.68 6.59 -48.10
N TYR A 10 26.58 7.31 -48.14
CA TYR A 10 26.54 8.70 -47.76
C TYR A 10 26.79 8.88 -46.26
N LEU A 11 26.15 8.09 -45.41
CA LEU A 11 26.34 8.09 -43.96
C LEU A 11 27.81 7.84 -43.61
N MET A 12 28.47 6.87 -44.26
CA MET A 12 29.87 6.56 -44.04
C MET A 12 30.83 7.67 -44.51
N ARG A 13 30.43 8.43 -45.53
CA ARG A 13 31.29 9.51 -46.13
C ARG A 13 31.17 10.82 -45.32
N LYS A 14 30.01 11.13 -44.75
CA LYS A 14 29.76 12.38 -44.01
C LYS A 14 29.68 12.15 -42.51
N LYS A 15 30.69 11.45 -41.95
CA LYS A 15 30.75 10.97 -40.56
C LYS A 15 30.37 12.03 -39.52
N ALA A 16 30.96 13.24 -39.60
CA ALA A 16 30.73 14.30 -38.63
C ALA A 16 29.26 14.70 -38.51
N LYS A 17 28.56 14.84 -39.64
CA LYS A 17 27.12 15.18 -39.64
C LYS A 17 26.26 14.04 -39.10
N THR A 18 26.57 12.81 -39.47
CA THR A 18 25.90 11.61 -39.01
C THR A 18 26.05 11.44 -37.50
N ILE A 19 27.27 11.67 -36.96
CA ILE A 19 27.55 11.60 -35.52
C ILE A 19 26.77 12.67 -34.75
N ILE A 20 26.74 13.92 -35.24
CA ILE A 20 25.96 14.99 -34.58
C ILE A 20 24.48 14.62 -34.50
N LEU A 21 23.87 14.18 -35.61
CA LEU A 21 22.45 13.74 -35.58
C LEU A 21 22.26 12.55 -34.65
N PHE A 22 23.12 11.55 -34.72
CA PHE A 22 23.10 10.39 -33.85
C PHE A 22 23.14 10.79 -32.36
N LEU A 23 24.07 11.68 -31.97
CA LEU A 23 24.20 12.12 -30.59
C LEU A 23 22.96 12.90 -30.11
N VAL A 24 22.41 13.79 -30.94
CA VAL A 24 21.22 14.55 -30.59
C VAL A 24 20.02 13.61 -30.45
N LEU A 25 19.81 12.67 -31.37
CA LEU A 25 18.77 11.67 -31.26
C LEU A 25 18.99 10.79 -30.03
N LEU A 26 20.20 10.29 -29.81
CA LEU A 26 20.55 9.47 -28.64
C LEU A 26 20.19 10.17 -27.33
N ILE A 27 20.57 11.44 -27.17
CA ILE A 27 20.29 12.20 -25.95
C ILE A 27 18.78 12.39 -25.76
N THR A 28 18.07 12.83 -26.81
CA THR A 28 16.62 13.07 -26.71
C THR A 28 15.84 11.79 -26.45
N GLU A 29 16.15 10.71 -27.15
CA GLU A 29 15.50 9.41 -26.95
C GLU A 29 15.82 8.82 -25.57
N SER A 30 17.08 8.93 -25.12
CA SER A 30 17.46 8.47 -23.78
C SER A 30 16.73 9.23 -22.68
N MET A 31 16.53 10.54 -22.82
CA MET A 31 15.74 11.32 -21.85
C MET A 31 14.26 10.94 -21.87
N ILE A 32 13.67 10.73 -23.03
CA ILE A 32 12.26 10.28 -23.15
C ILE A 32 12.09 8.91 -22.49
N LEU A 33 12.99 7.96 -22.76
CA LEU A 33 12.95 6.64 -22.15
C LEU A 33 13.16 6.69 -20.64
N CYS A 34 14.11 7.50 -20.18
CA CYS A 34 14.37 7.69 -18.75
C CYS A 34 13.14 8.23 -18.02
N THR A 35 12.52 9.31 -18.51
CA THR A 35 11.32 9.88 -17.91
C THR A 35 10.13 8.92 -17.95
N GLY A 36 9.96 8.18 -19.05
CA GLY A 36 8.92 7.15 -19.17
C GLY A 36 9.10 5.99 -18.18
N THR A 37 10.35 5.58 -17.93
CA THR A 37 10.66 4.53 -16.94
C THR A 37 10.37 5.02 -15.52
N ILE A 38 10.71 6.27 -15.20
CA ILE A 38 10.42 6.87 -13.88
C ILE A 38 8.90 6.96 -13.65
N LEU A 39 8.14 7.39 -14.67
CA LEU A 39 6.67 7.45 -14.54
C LEU A 39 6.06 6.11 -14.22
N ARG A 40 6.45 5.06 -14.95
CA ARG A 40 5.96 3.69 -14.67
C ARG A 40 6.34 3.23 -13.27
N ALA A 41 7.59 3.44 -12.86
CA ALA A 41 8.04 3.07 -11.51
C ALA A 41 7.27 3.83 -10.42
N SER A 42 6.91 5.10 -10.66
CA SER A 42 6.11 5.90 -9.73
C SER A 42 4.66 5.41 -9.64
N GLU A 43 4.05 5.03 -10.78
CA GLU A 43 2.71 4.44 -10.80
C GLU A 43 2.68 3.09 -10.08
N GLU A 44 3.69 2.25 -10.28
CA GLU A 44 3.86 0.99 -9.55
C GLU A 44 4.05 1.22 -8.05
N SER A 45 4.80 2.25 -7.66
CA SER A 45 4.99 2.63 -6.25
C SER A 45 3.68 3.09 -5.60
N ILE A 46 2.86 3.89 -6.28
CA ILE A 46 1.54 4.28 -5.78
C ILE A 46 0.62 3.06 -5.64
N SER A 47 0.64 2.14 -6.61
CA SER A 47 -0.16 0.92 -6.54
C SER A 47 0.25 0.03 -5.35
N ALA A 48 1.56 -0.14 -5.15
CA ALA A 48 2.09 -0.88 -4.00
C ALA A 48 1.77 -0.19 -2.66
N LEU A 49 1.78 1.15 -2.64
CA LEU A 49 1.37 1.93 -1.47
C LEU A 49 -0.12 1.72 -1.15
N LYS A 50 -1.00 1.74 -2.15
CA LYS A 50 -2.43 1.46 -2.00
C LYS A 50 -2.68 0.08 -1.38
N GLU A 51 -1.90 -0.92 -1.76
CA GLU A 51 -2.02 -2.28 -1.23
C GLU A 51 -1.49 -2.40 0.20
N LYS A 52 -0.36 -1.75 0.51
CA LYS A 52 0.28 -1.83 1.84
C LYS A 52 -0.43 -1.03 2.92
N THR A 53 -1.08 0.07 2.60
CA THR A 53 -1.68 0.97 3.60
C THR A 53 -2.94 0.42 4.26
N LYS A 54 -3.48 -0.72 3.80
CA LYS A 54 -4.68 -1.37 4.38
C LYS A 54 -5.75 -0.34 4.77
N SER A 55 -6.06 0.59 3.86
CA SER A 55 -7.01 1.68 4.14
C SER A 55 -8.37 1.12 4.56
N LYS A 56 -8.83 1.56 5.71
CA LYS A 56 -10.06 1.07 6.32
C LYS A 56 -10.95 2.19 6.86
N ILE A 57 -12.23 1.93 6.89
CA ILE A 57 -13.23 2.72 7.62
C ILE A 57 -13.68 1.86 8.80
N VAL A 58 -13.52 2.38 10.00
CA VAL A 58 -14.02 1.73 11.22
C VAL A 58 -15.35 2.38 11.55
N ALA A 59 -16.40 1.56 11.63
CA ALA A 59 -17.73 1.96 12.08
C ALA A 59 -17.92 1.47 13.51
N GLU A 60 -18.07 2.39 14.48
CA GLU A 60 -18.30 2.08 15.88
C GLU A 60 -19.68 2.60 16.28
N ILE A 61 -20.45 1.81 17.04
CA ILE A 61 -21.75 2.23 17.53
C ILE A 61 -21.67 3.42 18.49
N VAL A 62 -22.62 4.33 18.37
CA VAL A 62 -22.74 5.47 19.29
C VAL A 62 -23.41 5.07 20.59
N ASN A 63 -24.35 4.14 20.54
CA ASN A 63 -25.09 3.65 21.70
C ASN A 63 -25.06 2.11 21.73
N GLU A 64 -24.87 1.53 22.90
CA GLU A 64 -24.84 0.07 23.10
C GLU A 64 -26.11 -0.68 22.61
N LYS A 65 -27.21 0.04 22.39
CA LYS A 65 -28.49 -0.54 21.92
C LYS A 65 -28.62 -0.61 20.40
N ASP A 66 -27.80 0.17 19.68
CA ASP A 66 -27.92 0.36 18.22
C ASP A 66 -26.87 -0.45 17.47
N LEU A 67 -26.84 -1.76 17.69
CA LEU A 67 -25.85 -2.66 17.11
C LEU A 67 -25.90 -2.68 15.57
N ILE A 68 -24.72 -2.88 14.94
CA ILE A 68 -24.59 -3.10 13.50
C ILE A 68 -25.05 -4.52 13.18
N THR A 69 -26.17 -4.64 12.47
CA THR A 69 -26.81 -5.94 12.21
C THR A 69 -26.19 -6.68 11.02
N GLU A 70 -26.42 -7.98 10.94
CA GLU A 70 -26.02 -8.79 9.76
C GLU A 70 -26.66 -8.28 8.45
N SER A 71 -27.84 -7.64 8.52
CA SER A 71 -28.47 -7.05 7.33
C SER A 71 -27.70 -5.81 6.85
N ASP A 72 -27.18 -4.99 7.77
CA ASP A 72 -26.37 -3.83 7.47
C ASP A 72 -25.02 -4.25 6.88
N LEU A 73 -24.39 -5.29 7.45
CA LEU A 73 -23.15 -5.88 6.95
C LEU A 73 -23.28 -6.41 5.52
N ARG A 74 -24.40 -7.08 5.21
CA ARG A 74 -24.66 -7.55 3.83
C ARG A 74 -24.72 -6.41 2.83
N LYS A 75 -25.35 -5.28 3.19
CA LYS A 75 -25.41 -4.08 2.35
C LYS A 75 -24.00 -3.47 2.18
N ILE A 76 -23.22 -3.38 3.27
CA ILE A 76 -21.85 -2.87 3.23
C ILE A 76 -20.94 -3.77 2.35
N LYS A 77 -21.00 -5.10 2.54
CA LYS A 77 -20.25 -6.06 1.73
C LYS A 77 -20.63 -6.02 0.24
N SER A 78 -21.83 -5.57 -0.11
CA SER A 78 -22.29 -5.45 -1.51
C SER A 78 -21.75 -4.21 -2.23
N LEU A 79 -21.12 -3.27 -1.53
CA LEU A 79 -20.51 -2.09 -2.14
C LEU A 79 -19.29 -2.50 -2.98
N GLU A 80 -19.23 -2.06 -4.25
CA GLU A 80 -18.22 -2.49 -5.22
C GLU A 80 -16.77 -2.25 -4.77
N GLN A 81 -16.54 -1.15 -4.05
CA GLN A 81 -15.21 -0.74 -3.58
C GLN A 81 -14.78 -1.37 -2.26
N VAL A 82 -15.66 -2.14 -1.62
CA VAL A 82 -15.32 -2.89 -0.40
C VAL A 82 -14.53 -4.13 -0.79
N LYS A 83 -13.37 -4.31 -0.18
CA LYS A 83 -12.51 -5.49 -0.34
C LYS A 83 -12.94 -6.57 0.64
N GLU A 84 -13.05 -6.19 1.91
CA GLU A 84 -13.30 -7.09 3.02
C GLU A 84 -13.95 -6.33 4.18
N VAL A 85 -14.67 -7.06 5.01
CA VAL A 85 -15.29 -6.54 6.22
C VAL A 85 -14.87 -7.43 7.37
N ASN A 86 -14.24 -6.84 8.39
CA ASN A 86 -13.78 -7.51 9.60
C ASN A 86 -14.67 -7.10 10.76
N ARG A 87 -15.48 -8.04 11.25
CA ARG A 87 -16.38 -7.82 12.39
C ARG A 87 -15.59 -7.92 13.68
N GLU A 88 -15.85 -7.05 14.61
CA GLU A 88 -15.29 -7.08 15.95
C GLU A 88 -16.39 -7.33 16.97
N ALA A 89 -16.18 -8.30 17.84
CA ALA A 89 -17.03 -8.51 19.01
C ALA A 89 -16.17 -8.62 20.26
N LYS A 90 -16.57 -7.94 21.33
CA LYS A 90 -15.88 -7.93 22.63
C LYS A 90 -16.82 -8.33 23.74
N ILE A 91 -16.37 -9.26 24.58
CA ILE A 91 -17.10 -9.60 25.81
C ILE A 91 -16.14 -9.76 26.97
N LYS A 92 -16.63 -9.45 28.17
CA LYS A 92 -15.95 -9.76 29.44
C LYS A 92 -16.50 -11.08 29.97
N VAL A 93 -15.61 -12.02 30.25
CA VAL A 93 -15.99 -13.36 30.71
C VAL A 93 -15.21 -13.74 31.96
N TYR A 94 -15.80 -14.58 32.81
CA TYR A 94 -15.14 -15.14 33.97
C TYR A 94 -14.36 -16.41 33.59
N PRO A 95 -13.13 -16.56 34.09
CA PRO A 95 -12.39 -17.80 33.95
C PRO A 95 -13.08 -18.92 34.74
N SER A 96 -13.14 -20.11 34.16
CA SER A 96 -13.61 -21.31 34.84
C SER A 96 -12.46 -22.31 34.92
N GLY A 97 -11.87 -22.45 36.09
CA GLY A 97 -10.76 -23.38 36.30
C GLY A 97 -9.37 -22.85 35.99
N PHE A 98 -9.20 -21.52 35.74
CA PHE A 98 -7.89 -20.92 35.53
C PHE A 98 -7.77 -19.55 36.22
N GLN A 99 -6.55 -19.04 36.33
CA GLN A 99 -6.23 -17.80 37.04
C GLN A 99 -5.85 -16.70 36.03
N VAL A 100 -6.39 -15.49 36.25
CA VAL A 100 -6.02 -14.29 35.51
C VAL A 100 -4.70 -13.71 36.03
N LEU A 101 -3.97 -13.01 35.17
CA LEU A 101 -2.81 -12.22 35.55
C LEU A 101 -3.27 -10.95 36.28
N SER A 102 -3.31 -10.97 37.61
CA SER A 102 -3.70 -9.84 38.45
C SER A 102 -2.60 -9.53 39.46
N ASN A 103 -2.37 -8.23 39.68
CA ASN A 103 -1.50 -7.75 40.77
C ASN A 103 -2.30 -7.15 41.94
N SER A 104 -3.64 -7.09 41.77
CA SER A 104 -4.51 -6.47 42.74
C SER A 104 -5.16 -7.53 43.62
N GLN A 105 -5.22 -7.28 44.93
CA GLN A 105 -6.05 -8.04 45.91
C GLN A 105 -7.50 -7.50 45.95
N SER A 106 -7.86 -6.65 44.99
CA SER A 106 -9.22 -6.09 44.90
C SER A 106 -10.24 -7.17 44.61
N THR A 107 -11.37 -7.11 45.30
CA THR A 107 -12.52 -8.01 45.10
C THR A 107 -13.46 -7.54 44.01
N GLU A 108 -13.11 -6.50 43.26
CA GLU A 108 -13.92 -6.01 42.16
C GLU A 108 -13.98 -7.02 41.02
N PRO A 109 -15.17 -7.21 40.40
CA PRO A 109 -15.37 -8.19 39.32
C PRO A 109 -14.36 -8.07 38.17
N GLU A 110 -13.98 -6.85 37.82
CA GLU A 110 -13.02 -6.56 36.73
C GLU A 110 -11.62 -7.14 36.96
N ASN A 111 -11.24 -7.44 38.22
CA ASN A 111 -9.97 -8.09 38.57
C ASN A 111 -10.02 -9.62 38.44
N HIS A 112 -11.18 -10.18 38.16
CA HIS A 112 -11.40 -11.63 38.03
C HIS A 112 -11.93 -12.00 36.64
N GLN A 113 -11.98 -11.08 35.68
CA GLN A 113 -12.47 -11.28 34.34
C GLN A 113 -11.31 -11.23 33.33
N VAL A 114 -11.50 -11.89 32.19
CA VAL A 114 -10.69 -11.74 30.99
C VAL A 114 -11.52 -11.12 29.89
N GLN A 115 -10.86 -10.44 28.97
CA GLN A 115 -11.50 -9.90 27.78
C GLN A 115 -11.34 -10.90 26.64
N LEU A 116 -12.46 -11.32 26.06
CA LEU A 116 -12.49 -12.07 24.82
C LEU A 116 -12.79 -11.10 23.68
N ILE A 117 -11.86 -10.96 22.73
CA ILE A 117 -12.02 -10.14 21.53
C ILE A 117 -11.97 -11.07 20.33
N SER A 118 -12.89 -10.90 19.44
CA SER A 118 -12.99 -11.73 18.24
C SER A 118 -13.05 -10.89 16.98
N TYR A 119 -12.38 -11.40 15.94
CA TYR A 119 -12.36 -10.83 14.61
C TYR A 119 -12.59 -11.91 13.56
N ASP A 120 -13.17 -11.56 12.41
CA ASP A 120 -13.24 -12.47 11.26
C ASP A 120 -11.82 -12.85 10.81
N ASP A 121 -10.93 -11.85 10.74
CA ASP A 121 -9.52 -12.01 10.42
C ASP A 121 -8.66 -11.20 11.41
N LEU A 122 -7.88 -11.91 12.22
CA LEU A 122 -7.00 -11.31 13.21
C LEU A 122 -5.77 -10.61 12.60
N GLU A 123 -5.34 -10.97 11.38
CA GLU A 123 -4.24 -10.31 10.67
C GLU A 123 -4.63 -8.91 10.17
N LEU A 124 -5.92 -8.63 10.08
CA LEU A 124 -6.44 -7.32 9.73
C LEU A 124 -6.66 -6.41 10.94
N ASP A 125 -6.69 -6.97 12.14
CA ASP A 125 -6.79 -6.18 13.39
C ASP A 125 -5.56 -5.32 13.60
N SER A 126 -5.78 -4.08 14.05
CA SER A 126 -4.72 -3.10 14.26
C SER A 126 -3.64 -3.58 15.23
N ALA A 127 -4.00 -4.31 16.28
CA ALA A 127 -3.06 -4.81 17.28
C ALA A 127 -2.07 -5.84 16.68
N PHE A 128 -2.51 -6.69 15.75
CA PHE A 128 -1.66 -7.64 15.05
C PHE A 128 -0.98 -6.98 13.83
N ALA A 129 -1.67 -6.12 13.11
CA ALA A 129 -1.13 -5.42 11.95
C ALA A 129 0.01 -4.46 12.32
N ASP A 130 -0.09 -3.79 13.47
CA ASP A 130 0.90 -2.85 13.99
C ASP A 130 2.00 -3.54 14.82
N GLU A 131 2.06 -4.87 14.83
CA GLU A 131 2.99 -5.69 15.60
C GLU A 131 2.96 -5.42 17.13
N GLN A 132 1.93 -4.76 17.63
CA GLN A 132 1.71 -4.58 19.07
C GLN A 132 1.43 -5.91 19.76
N VAL A 133 0.79 -6.83 19.02
CA VAL A 133 0.54 -8.21 19.36
C VAL A 133 1.11 -9.09 18.27
N ARG A 134 1.98 -10.03 18.63
CA ARG A 134 2.65 -10.91 17.66
C ARG A 134 2.46 -12.37 18.06
N LEU A 135 2.02 -13.19 17.12
CA LEU A 135 2.00 -14.65 17.28
C LEU A 135 3.43 -15.17 17.38
N ILE A 136 3.73 -15.96 18.40
CA ILE A 136 5.06 -16.51 18.66
C ILE A 136 5.13 -18.01 18.52
N GLU A 137 4.00 -18.72 18.72
CA GLU A 137 3.92 -20.17 18.62
C GLU A 137 2.50 -20.58 18.21
N GLY A 138 2.36 -21.66 17.45
CA GLY A 138 1.07 -22.18 16.97
C GLY A 138 0.55 -21.46 15.73
N THR A 139 -0.77 -21.41 15.56
CA THR A 139 -1.47 -20.78 14.43
C THR A 139 -2.58 -19.88 14.93
N LEU A 140 -2.96 -18.88 14.09
CA LEU A 140 -4.18 -18.13 14.33
C LEU A 140 -5.41 -19.04 14.27
N PRO A 141 -6.54 -18.68 14.94
CA PRO A 141 -7.70 -19.54 15.01
C PRO A 141 -8.32 -19.78 13.63
N GLU A 142 -8.25 -21.02 13.13
CA GLU A 142 -8.94 -21.43 11.91
C GLU A 142 -10.36 -21.95 12.22
N LYS A 143 -10.52 -22.60 13.40
CA LYS A 143 -11.79 -23.15 13.86
C LYS A 143 -12.59 -22.12 14.65
N ASP A 144 -13.91 -22.26 14.64
CA ASP A 144 -14.83 -21.37 15.32
C ASP A 144 -14.62 -21.29 16.84
N ASN A 145 -14.10 -22.34 17.46
CA ASN A 145 -13.77 -22.39 18.88
C ASN A 145 -12.26 -22.29 19.17
N GLY A 146 -11.45 -21.95 18.16
CA GLY A 146 -10.02 -21.70 18.35
C GLY A 146 -9.75 -20.35 18.98
N VAL A 147 -8.73 -20.26 19.84
CA VAL A 147 -8.30 -19.01 20.45
C VAL A 147 -6.77 -18.91 20.51
N VAL A 148 -6.26 -17.70 20.46
CA VAL A 148 -4.87 -17.39 20.84
C VAL A 148 -4.85 -16.66 22.16
N VAL A 149 -3.93 -17.07 23.03
CA VAL A 149 -3.77 -16.57 24.40
C VAL A 149 -2.39 -15.96 24.60
N ASN A 150 -2.25 -15.08 25.56
CA ASN A 150 -0.95 -14.51 25.88
C ASN A 150 -0.02 -15.57 26.50
N GLN A 151 1.25 -15.57 26.10
CA GLN A 151 2.27 -16.51 26.59
C GLN A 151 2.40 -16.51 28.12
N PHE A 152 2.28 -15.35 28.77
CA PHE A 152 2.39 -15.26 30.22
C PHE A 152 1.16 -15.82 30.93
N LEU A 153 -0.03 -15.64 30.35
CA LEU A 153 -1.26 -16.23 30.86
C LEU A 153 -1.23 -17.75 30.70
N ALA A 154 -0.74 -18.25 29.58
CA ALA A 154 -0.54 -19.68 29.32
C ALA A 154 0.47 -20.29 30.31
N ALA A 155 1.62 -19.64 30.51
CA ALA A 155 2.64 -20.10 31.44
C ALA A 155 2.14 -20.16 32.89
N GLN A 156 1.35 -19.15 33.33
CA GLN A 156 0.77 -19.14 34.68
C GLN A 156 -0.16 -20.32 34.91
N ASN A 157 -0.94 -20.70 33.91
CA ASN A 157 -1.94 -21.75 33.98
C ASN A 157 -1.43 -23.11 33.46
N GLN A 158 -0.15 -23.20 33.07
CA GLN A 158 0.49 -24.40 32.52
C GLN A 158 -0.24 -24.99 31.31
N TRP A 159 -0.72 -24.13 30.42
CA TRP A 159 -1.45 -24.54 29.24
C TRP A 159 -0.52 -24.91 28.09
N GLU A 160 -0.92 -25.92 27.33
CA GLU A 160 -0.30 -26.33 26.07
C GLU A 160 -1.23 -26.06 24.88
N ILE A 161 -0.64 -25.93 23.68
CA ILE A 161 -1.44 -25.76 22.46
C ILE A 161 -2.27 -27.03 22.24
N GLY A 162 -3.58 -26.87 22.05
CA GLY A 162 -4.55 -27.94 21.99
C GLY A 162 -5.37 -28.12 23.25
N ASP A 163 -4.99 -27.50 24.35
CA ASP A 163 -5.78 -27.54 25.59
C ASP A 163 -7.09 -26.81 25.43
N THR A 164 -8.08 -27.29 26.20
CA THR A 164 -9.41 -26.67 26.27
C THR A 164 -9.53 -25.79 27.49
N ILE A 165 -9.87 -24.54 27.31
CA ILE A 165 -10.14 -23.57 28.35
C ILE A 165 -11.65 -23.30 28.42
N THR A 166 -12.15 -23.04 29.62
CA THR A 166 -13.58 -22.80 29.87
C THR A 166 -13.81 -21.41 30.42
N PHE A 167 -14.82 -20.74 29.89
CA PHE A 167 -15.27 -19.42 30.37
C PHE A 167 -16.72 -19.47 30.79
N GLN A 168 -17.09 -18.53 31.66
CA GLN A 168 -18.48 -18.29 32.02
C GLN A 168 -18.86 -16.85 31.74
N THR A 169 -20.04 -16.66 31.18
CA THR A 169 -20.64 -15.34 30.99
C THR A 169 -21.23 -14.82 32.28
N ASN A 170 -21.56 -13.53 32.33
CA ASN A 170 -22.34 -12.94 33.44
C ASN A 170 -23.70 -13.61 33.66
N SER A 171 -24.28 -14.23 32.62
CA SER A 171 -25.53 -15.00 32.68
C SER A 171 -25.35 -16.43 33.16
N GLY A 172 -24.12 -16.88 33.47
CA GLY A 172 -23.81 -18.23 33.92
C GLY A 172 -23.70 -19.27 32.80
N MET A 173 -23.79 -18.87 31.54
CA MET A 173 -23.55 -19.78 30.42
C MET A 173 -22.06 -20.07 30.33
N SER A 174 -21.70 -21.34 30.05
CA SER A 174 -20.33 -21.83 29.94
C SER A 174 -19.97 -22.05 28.47
N MET A 175 -18.77 -21.68 28.09
CA MET A 175 -18.21 -21.96 26.77
C MET A 175 -16.83 -22.56 26.85
N GLN A 176 -16.47 -23.32 25.84
CA GLN A 176 -15.15 -23.96 25.71
C GLN A 176 -14.45 -23.46 24.46
N ALA A 177 -13.18 -23.16 24.62
CA ALA A 177 -12.31 -22.78 23.53
C ALA A 177 -11.03 -23.63 23.54
N ILE A 178 -10.44 -23.84 22.37
CA ILE A 178 -9.22 -24.62 22.19
C ILE A 178 -8.06 -23.67 21.87
N ILE A 179 -6.99 -23.75 22.63
CA ILE A 179 -5.80 -22.93 22.39
C ILE A 179 -5.12 -23.36 21.10
N SER A 180 -5.06 -22.47 20.13
CA SER A 180 -4.41 -22.68 18.83
C SER A 180 -3.00 -22.07 18.74
N GLY A 181 -2.67 -21.15 19.62
CA GLY A 181 -1.37 -20.51 19.63
C GLY A 181 -1.18 -19.50 20.77
N TYR A 182 0.04 -19.01 20.85
CA TYR A 182 0.44 -18.01 21.83
C TYR A 182 0.86 -16.74 21.16
N TYR A 183 0.49 -15.62 21.79
CA TYR A 183 0.96 -14.31 21.37
C TYR A 183 1.74 -13.60 22.49
N LEU A 184 2.55 -12.63 22.07
CA LEU A 184 3.25 -11.70 22.97
C LEU A 184 2.82 -10.27 22.62
N SER A 185 2.56 -9.46 23.63
CA SER A 185 2.34 -8.02 23.47
C SER A 185 3.67 -7.26 23.63
N GLY A 186 3.86 -6.22 22.80
CA GLY A 186 5.03 -5.35 22.88
C GLY A 186 5.01 -4.35 24.05
N THR A 187 3.94 -4.32 24.84
CA THR A 187 3.78 -3.39 25.98
C THR A 187 4.64 -3.81 27.16
N GLU A 188 5.40 -2.87 27.72
CA GLU A 188 6.22 -3.14 28.91
C GLU A 188 5.37 -3.56 30.11
N ARG A 189 5.71 -4.69 30.70
CA ARG A 189 5.04 -5.33 31.84
C ARG A 189 4.86 -4.41 33.06
N ASN A 190 5.63 -3.33 33.16
CA ASN A 190 5.59 -2.40 34.27
C ASN A 190 4.41 -1.41 34.25
N GLN A 191 3.89 -1.07 33.04
CA GLN A 191 2.73 -0.17 32.89
C GLN A 191 1.40 -0.86 33.23
N ALA A 192 1.33 -2.17 33.08
CA ALA A 192 0.12 -2.96 33.31
C ALA A 192 -0.18 -3.20 34.80
N LYS A 193 0.73 -2.81 35.75
CA LYS A 193 0.57 -3.14 37.19
C LYS A 193 -0.58 -2.42 37.88
N GLU A 194 -0.99 -1.28 37.37
CA GLU A 194 -2.06 -0.45 37.98
C GLU A 194 -3.43 -0.64 37.33
N MET A 195 -3.51 -1.46 36.25
CA MET A 195 -4.76 -1.69 35.53
C MET A 195 -5.52 -2.89 36.12
N SER A 196 -6.87 -2.82 36.11
CA SER A 196 -7.72 -3.98 36.40
C SER A 196 -7.44 -5.13 35.44
N ALA A 197 -7.55 -6.37 35.92
CA ALA A 197 -7.15 -7.56 35.17
C ALA A 197 -7.81 -7.64 33.77
N VAL A 198 -9.08 -7.28 33.65
CA VAL A 198 -9.86 -7.34 32.40
C VAL A 198 -9.32 -6.40 31.31
N TYR A 199 -8.67 -5.31 31.68
CA TYR A 199 -8.13 -4.33 30.71
C TYR A 199 -6.65 -4.57 30.38
N ARG A 200 -6.04 -5.59 30.99
CA ARG A 200 -4.66 -5.96 30.69
C ARG A 200 -4.60 -6.75 29.41
N ILE A 201 -3.73 -6.33 28.49
CA ILE A 201 -3.55 -7.02 27.19
C ILE A 201 -3.09 -8.49 27.40
N GLU A 202 -2.40 -8.79 28.48
CA GLU A 202 -1.98 -10.16 28.79
C GLU A 202 -3.15 -11.08 29.18
N ASN A 203 -4.30 -10.53 29.59
CA ASN A 203 -5.52 -11.27 29.88
C ASN A 203 -6.53 -11.20 28.73
N THR A 204 -6.13 -10.62 27.60
CA THR A 204 -6.97 -10.62 26.39
C THR A 204 -6.83 -11.96 25.67
N ILE A 205 -7.93 -12.51 25.24
CA ILE A 205 -7.99 -13.76 24.47
C ILE A 205 -8.62 -13.42 23.14
N TYR A 206 -7.95 -13.81 22.05
CA TYR A 206 -8.42 -13.52 20.69
C TYR A 206 -8.99 -14.77 20.04
N GLY A 207 -10.14 -14.64 19.42
CA GLY A 207 -10.84 -15.74 18.74
C GLY A 207 -11.63 -15.29 17.52
N LYS A 208 -12.53 -16.14 17.04
CA LYS A 208 -13.47 -15.82 15.96
C LYS A 208 -14.83 -15.37 16.53
N PRO A 209 -15.61 -14.54 15.79
CA PRO A 209 -16.92 -14.08 16.25
C PRO A 209 -17.90 -15.20 16.55
N GLU A 210 -17.78 -16.33 15.85
CA GLU A 210 -18.62 -17.51 16.03
C GLU A 210 -18.50 -18.08 17.44
N LEU A 211 -17.34 -17.92 18.10
CA LEU A 211 -17.15 -18.34 19.49
C LEU A 211 -18.07 -17.56 20.43
N ILE A 212 -18.20 -16.24 20.21
CA ILE A 212 -19.04 -15.37 21.04
C ILE A 212 -20.53 -15.58 20.73
N THR A 213 -20.89 -15.77 19.44
CA THR A 213 -22.28 -15.98 19.03
C THR A 213 -22.92 -17.25 19.60
N GLN A 214 -22.10 -18.24 19.97
CA GLN A 214 -22.60 -19.47 20.63
C GLN A 214 -23.15 -19.23 22.03
N ILE A 215 -22.79 -18.13 22.69
CA ILE A 215 -23.11 -17.89 24.09
C ILE A 215 -24.14 -16.78 24.26
N GLN A 216 -24.05 -15.80 23.40
CA GLN A 216 -24.94 -14.66 23.44
C GLN A 216 -25.60 -14.55 22.07
N ASP A 217 -26.92 -14.49 22.04
CA ASP A 217 -27.66 -14.16 20.81
C ASP A 217 -27.28 -12.73 20.45
N ILE A 218 -26.12 -12.59 19.76
CA ILE A 218 -25.63 -11.28 19.37
C ILE A 218 -26.48 -10.79 18.23
N SER A 219 -27.36 -9.84 18.53
CA SER A 219 -28.23 -9.20 17.54
C SER A 219 -27.43 -8.29 16.56
N GLY A 220 -26.14 -8.08 16.82
CA GLY A 220 -25.23 -7.29 15.98
C GLY A 220 -23.86 -7.07 16.63
N TYR A 221 -23.04 -6.22 16.01
CA TYR A 221 -21.66 -5.94 16.37
C TYR A 221 -21.50 -4.49 16.81
N GLU A 222 -20.59 -4.26 17.76
CA GLU A 222 -20.27 -2.92 18.28
C GLU A 222 -19.34 -2.15 17.36
N SER A 223 -18.45 -2.86 16.70
CA SER A 223 -17.46 -2.27 15.77
C SER A 223 -17.27 -3.15 14.55
N VAL A 224 -17.05 -2.50 13.41
CA VAL A 224 -16.80 -3.18 12.14
C VAL A 224 -15.75 -2.39 11.35
N SER A 225 -14.70 -3.06 10.96
CA SER A 225 -13.68 -2.51 10.06
C SER A 225 -13.96 -2.88 8.62
N VAL A 226 -14.11 -1.88 7.75
CA VAL A 226 -14.39 -2.03 6.32
C VAL A 226 -13.14 -1.69 5.53
N TYR A 227 -12.50 -2.69 4.94
CA TYR A 227 -11.28 -2.54 4.13
C TYR A 227 -11.63 -2.23 2.68
N LEU A 228 -10.94 -1.27 2.10
CA LEU A 228 -11.21 -0.76 0.75
C LEU A 228 -10.24 -1.35 -0.28
N LYS A 229 -10.73 -1.53 -1.51
CA LYS A 229 -9.90 -1.90 -2.68
C LYS A 229 -9.02 -0.73 -3.11
N ASP A 230 -9.58 0.49 -3.04
CA ASP A 230 -8.89 1.72 -3.43
C ASP A 230 -9.08 2.78 -2.33
N PRO A 231 -7.98 3.25 -1.71
CA PRO A 231 -8.02 4.32 -0.71
C PRO A 231 -8.71 5.61 -1.21
N GLU A 232 -8.67 5.86 -2.51
CA GLU A 232 -9.30 7.04 -3.12
C GLU A 232 -10.83 7.00 -3.05
N SER A 233 -11.42 5.82 -2.91
CA SER A 233 -12.86 5.64 -2.77
C SER A 233 -13.39 5.88 -1.34
N MET A 234 -12.51 6.16 -0.37
CA MET A 234 -12.84 6.25 1.06
C MET A 234 -13.98 7.22 1.35
N GLU A 235 -13.99 8.39 0.71
CA GLU A 235 -15.04 9.37 0.93
C GLU A 235 -16.41 8.90 0.40
N ALA A 236 -16.43 8.36 -0.81
CA ALA A 236 -17.67 7.86 -1.43
C ALA A 236 -18.24 6.63 -0.69
N VAL A 237 -17.34 5.71 -0.29
CA VAL A 237 -17.75 4.53 0.50
C VAL A 237 -18.18 4.94 1.90
N GLY A 238 -17.50 5.88 2.55
CA GLY A 238 -17.90 6.43 3.84
C GLY A 238 -19.30 7.00 3.82
N GLN A 239 -19.64 7.83 2.82
CA GLN A 239 -20.99 8.37 2.64
C GLN A 239 -22.03 7.26 2.42
N SER A 240 -21.68 6.22 1.66
CA SER A 240 -22.57 5.05 1.46
C SER A 240 -22.81 4.28 2.75
N ILE A 241 -21.77 4.06 3.57
CA ILE A 241 -21.87 3.40 4.88
C ILE A 241 -22.71 4.24 5.84
N THR A 242 -22.50 5.58 5.88
CA THR A 242 -23.37 6.49 6.66
C THR A 242 -24.82 6.39 6.21
N GLY A 243 -25.09 6.27 4.91
CA GLY A 243 -26.44 6.06 4.38
C GLY A 243 -27.09 4.73 4.81
N ILE A 244 -26.28 3.68 5.05
CA ILE A 244 -26.74 2.37 5.51
C ILE A 244 -26.97 2.35 7.01
N LEU A 245 -26.02 2.89 7.80
CA LEU A 245 -26.01 2.82 9.25
C LEU A 245 -26.79 3.99 9.90
N GLY A 246 -26.92 5.12 9.22
CA GLY A 246 -27.53 6.34 9.78
C GLY A 246 -26.75 6.82 11.00
N ASP A 247 -27.47 7.27 12.04
CA ASP A 247 -26.91 7.80 13.29
C ASP A 247 -26.50 6.69 14.29
N LYS A 248 -26.58 5.41 13.90
CA LYS A 248 -26.26 4.28 14.78
C LYS A 248 -24.76 4.17 15.07
N ALA A 249 -23.92 4.55 14.08
CA ALA A 249 -22.49 4.38 14.18
C ALA A 249 -21.74 5.63 13.73
N GLU A 250 -20.65 5.92 14.40
CA GLU A 250 -19.65 6.90 13.99
C GLU A 250 -18.58 6.26 13.10
N LEU A 251 -18.16 6.98 12.06
CA LEU A 251 -17.18 6.46 11.10
C LEU A 251 -15.82 7.13 11.31
N THR A 252 -14.82 6.33 11.63
CA THR A 252 -13.42 6.75 11.68
C THR A 252 -12.69 6.28 10.42
N LYS A 253 -12.13 7.20 9.65
CA LYS A 253 -11.41 6.92 8.41
C LYS A 253 -9.90 6.82 8.68
N SER A 254 -9.27 5.73 8.28
CA SER A 254 -7.83 5.49 8.47
C SER A 254 -7.11 5.41 7.12
N ASP A 255 -6.77 6.60 6.58
CA ASP A 255 -6.00 6.75 5.35
C ASP A 255 -4.86 7.79 5.46
N THR A 256 -4.60 8.28 6.66
CA THR A 256 -3.68 9.41 6.90
C THR A 256 -2.30 9.14 6.33
N LEU A 257 -1.77 7.92 6.50
CA LEU A 257 -0.47 7.52 5.95
C LEU A 257 -0.48 7.54 4.42
N PHE A 258 -1.56 7.04 3.80
CA PHE A 258 -1.72 7.06 2.36
C PHE A 258 -1.72 8.48 1.82
N GLN A 259 -2.50 9.39 2.40
CA GLN A 259 -2.58 10.78 1.97
C GLN A 259 -1.25 11.53 2.14
N GLN A 260 -0.55 11.30 3.24
CA GLN A 260 0.77 11.92 3.49
C GLN A 260 1.83 11.48 2.47
N MET A 261 1.81 10.23 2.05
CA MET A 261 2.77 9.70 1.08
C MET A 261 2.36 9.97 -0.37
N LYS A 262 1.08 10.02 -0.66
CA LYS A 262 0.54 10.26 -2.01
C LYS A 262 0.88 11.65 -2.54
N GLN A 263 0.72 12.70 -1.74
CA GLN A 263 0.92 14.08 -2.17
C GLN A 263 2.32 14.35 -2.76
N PRO A 264 3.44 14.01 -2.09
CA PRO A 264 4.76 14.23 -2.65
C PRO A 264 5.02 13.39 -3.91
N LEU A 265 4.50 12.15 -3.98
CA LEU A 265 4.60 11.30 -5.15
C LEU A 265 3.87 11.87 -6.36
N GLU A 266 2.65 12.36 -6.20
CA GLU A 266 1.90 13.01 -7.29
C GLU A 266 2.58 14.28 -7.79
N GLN A 267 3.17 15.08 -6.89
CA GLN A 267 3.93 16.26 -7.29
C GLN A 267 5.16 15.87 -8.12
N ALA A 268 5.90 14.84 -7.71
CA ALA A 268 7.03 14.31 -8.46
C ALA A 268 6.61 13.82 -9.86
N ILE A 269 5.50 13.07 -9.95
CA ILE A 269 4.94 12.59 -11.23
C ILE A 269 4.59 13.76 -12.16
N ARG A 270 3.94 14.79 -11.67
CA ARG A 270 3.60 15.98 -12.48
C ARG A 270 4.85 16.68 -13.02
N ILE A 271 5.90 16.81 -12.21
CA ILE A 271 7.18 17.40 -12.64
C ILE A 271 7.81 16.54 -13.73
N VAL A 272 7.86 15.23 -13.56
CA VAL A 272 8.43 14.30 -14.56
C VAL A 272 7.63 14.30 -15.86
N GLN A 273 6.29 14.35 -15.79
CA GLN A 273 5.43 14.49 -16.98
C GLN A 273 5.70 15.79 -17.73
N LEU A 274 5.81 16.90 -17.02
CA LEU A 274 6.14 18.19 -17.62
C LEU A 274 7.51 18.18 -18.28
N MET A 275 8.52 17.61 -17.63
CA MET A 275 9.85 17.39 -18.21
C MET A 275 9.80 16.52 -19.49
N GLN A 276 8.98 15.47 -19.49
CA GLN A 276 8.79 14.61 -20.65
C GLN A 276 8.21 15.38 -21.85
N TYR A 277 7.15 16.17 -21.64
CA TYR A 277 6.55 16.98 -22.71
C TYR A 277 7.53 18.03 -23.24
N LEU A 278 8.27 18.69 -22.37
CA LEU A 278 9.29 19.66 -22.77
C LEU A 278 10.41 18.99 -23.58
N THR A 279 10.86 17.81 -23.17
CA THR A 279 11.90 17.04 -23.87
C THR A 279 11.43 16.63 -25.26
N ILE A 280 10.19 16.13 -25.39
CA ILE A 280 9.60 15.77 -26.69
C ILE A 280 9.50 17.02 -27.59
N GLY A 281 8.98 18.11 -27.06
CA GLY A 281 8.82 19.37 -27.84
C GLY A 281 10.15 19.94 -28.30
N THR A 282 11.11 20.09 -27.41
CA THR A 282 12.45 20.60 -27.75
C THR A 282 13.20 19.65 -28.68
N GLY A 283 13.11 18.34 -28.45
CA GLY A 283 13.71 17.31 -29.33
C GLY A 283 13.15 17.39 -30.75
N MET A 284 11.83 17.52 -30.91
CA MET A 284 11.19 17.67 -32.20
C MET A 284 11.68 18.90 -32.95
N ILE A 285 11.79 20.05 -32.28
CA ILE A 285 12.30 21.31 -32.84
C ILE A 285 13.75 21.13 -33.30
N VAL A 286 14.63 20.61 -32.44
CA VAL A 286 16.04 20.45 -32.74
C VAL A 286 16.27 19.48 -33.89
N VAL A 287 15.60 18.33 -33.92
CA VAL A 287 15.70 17.35 -35.01
C VAL A 287 15.21 17.96 -36.31
N THR A 288 14.10 18.69 -36.32
CA THR A 288 13.57 19.37 -37.51
C THR A 288 14.56 20.39 -38.05
N LEU A 289 15.15 21.22 -37.19
CA LEU A 289 16.16 22.21 -37.60
C LEU A 289 17.39 21.54 -38.18
N LEU A 290 17.90 20.46 -37.57
CA LEU A 290 19.03 19.69 -38.08
C LEU A 290 18.73 19.08 -39.45
N LEU A 291 17.56 18.49 -39.65
CA LEU A 291 17.15 17.95 -40.95
C LEU A 291 17.06 19.06 -42.00
N CYS A 292 16.45 20.21 -41.69
CA CYS A 292 16.39 21.37 -42.59
C CYS A 292 17.79 21.87 -42.98
N MET A 293 18.70 21.96 -42.03
CA MET A 293 20.08 22.38 -42.28
C MET A 293 20.81 21.36 -43.16
N TRP A 294 20.54 20.07 -42.97
CA TRP A 294 21.09 19.01 -43.82
C TRP A 294 20.57 19.11 -45.26
N MET A 295 19.27 19.30 -45.41
CA MET A 295 18.70 19.47 -46.77
C MET A 295 19.27 20.68 -47.49
N ARG A 296 19.48 21.82 -46.80
CA ARG A 296 20.15 22.99 -47.36
C ARG A 296 21.59 22.71 -47.82
N SER A 297 22.34 21.94 -47.06
CA SER A 297 23.72 21.61 -47.40
C SER A 297 23.87 20.67 -48.62
N ARG A 298 22.78 19.99 -49.01
CA ARG A 298 22.75 19.01 -50.12
C ARG A 298 22.13 19.54 -51.43
N LYS A 299 21.74 20.81 -51.45
CA LYS A 299 21.09 21.40 -52.65
C LYS A 299 21.86 21.11 -53.94
N LYS A 300 23.19 21.23 -53.94
CA LYS A 300 24.05 20.95 -55.12
C LYS A 300 23.99 19.47 -55.54
N GLU A 301 24.08 18.54 -54.55
CA GLU A 301 24.03 17.10 -54.83
C GLU A 301 22.65 16.70 -55.38
N VAL A 302 21.56 17.25 -54.80
CA VAL A 302 20.20 17.02 -55.26
C VAL A 302 19.99 17.56 -56.70
N ALA A 303 20.50 18.75 -57.01
CA ALA A 303 20.44 19.32 -58.35
C ALA A 303 21.15 18.43 -59.39
N VAL A 304 22.32 17.88 -59.06
CA VAL A 304 23.02 16.92 -59.94
C VAL A 304 22.20 15.63 -60.16
N TYR A 305 21.57 15.09 -59.12
CA TYR A 305 20.72 13.90 -59.29
C TYR A 305 19.50 14.16 -60.18
N ILE A 306 18.90 15.35 -60.04
CA ILE A 306 17.75 15.74 -60.90
C ILE A 306 18.23 15.92 -62.35
N SER A 307 19.39 16.52 -62.59
CA SER A 307 19.93 16.67 -63.97
C SER A 307 20.34 15.35 -64.61
N LEU A 308 20.64 14.31 -63.78
CA LEU A 308 20.88 12.93 -64.24
C LEU A 308 19.61 12.12 -64.46
N GLY A 309 18.42 12.74 -64.34
CA GLY A 309 17.12 12.11 -64.60
C GLY A 309 16.57 11.28 -63.45
N GLU A 310 17.15 11.36 -62.23
CA GLU A 310 16.59 10.67 -61.04
C GLU A 310 15.26 11.29 -60.65
N ARG A 311 14.28 10.43 -60.27
CA ARG A 311 12.97 10.88 -59.82
C ARG A 311 13.06 11.57 -58.47
N LYS A 312 12.37 12.70 -58.29
CA LYS A 312 12.32 13.46 -57.02
C LYS A 312 11.95 12.57 -55.83
N SER A 313 10.99 11.62 -56.03
CA SER A 313 10.59 10.65 -55.00
C SER A 313 11.72 9.70 -54.57
N SER A 314 12.59 9.29 -55.50
CA SER A 314 13.75 8.43 -55.18
C SER A 314 14.79 9.17 -54.31
N ILE A 315 15.01 10.46 -54.58
CA ILE A 315 15.89 11.30 -53.79
C ILE A 315 15.33 11.55 -52.40
N PHE A 316 14.01 11.83 -52.32
CA PHE A 316 13.33 12.00 -51.02
C PHE A 316 13.41 10.71 -50.19
N MET A 317 13.10 9.55 -50.78
CA MET A 317 13.13 8.24 -50.13
C MET A 317 14.53 7.88 -49.66
N GLN A 318 15.59 8.25 -50.39
CA GLN A 318 16.97 8.10 -49.98
C GLN A 318 17.26 8.91 -48.69
N MET A 319 16.83 10.18 -48.63
CA MET A 319 17.01 11.05 -47.46
C MET A 319 16.23 10.56 -46.24
N MET A 320 15.00 10.10 -46.44
CA MET A 320 14.22 9.45 -45.38
C MET A 320 14.89 8.20 -44.86
N LEU A 321 15.44 7.35 -45.71
CA LEU A 321 16.13 6.13 -45.29
C LEU A 321 17.42 6.45 -44.52
N GLU A 322 18.15 7.49 -44.93
CA GLU A 322 19.35 7.94 -44.19
C GLU A 322 19.02 8.37 -42.75
N SER A 323 17.97 9.21 -42.59
CA SER A 323 17.54 9.64 -41.24
C SER A 323 16.97 8.48 -40.42
N LEU A 324 16.21 7.57 -41.05
CA LEU A 324 15.65 6.39 -40.39
C LEU A 324 16.74 5.43 -39.89
N LEU A 325 17.80 5.20 -40.65
CA LEU A 325 18.92 4.35 -40.23
C LEU A 325 19.64 4.93 -39.02
N VAL A 326 19.84 6.25 -38.99
CA VAL A 326 20.45 6.92 -37.82
C VAL A 326 19.51 6.86 -36.63
N PHE A 327 18.21 7.06 -36.82
CA PHE A 327 17.19 6.97 -35.78
C PHE A 327 17.16 5.56 -35.15
N VAL A 328 17.08 4.49 -35.98
CA VAL A 328 17.08 3.11 -35.46
C VAL A 328 18.37 2.80 -34.70
N ALA A 329 19.51 3.26 -35.20
CA ALA A 329 20.78 3.08 -34.51
C ALA A 329 20.79 3.83 -33.15
N SER A 330 20.34 5.10 -33.11
CA SER A 330 20.27 5.87 -31.87
C SER A 330 19.30 5.23 -30.86
N THR A 331 18.14 4.72 -31.32
CA THR A 331 17.17 4.05 -30.43
C THR A 331 17.75 2.82 -29.75
N LEU A 332 18.52 1.98 -30.46
CA LEU A 332 19.17 0.82 -29.86
C LEU A 332 20.14 1.21 -28.74
N PHE A 333 20.92 2.26 -28.94
CA PHE A 333 21.81 2.75 -27.89
C PHE A 333 21.07 3.53 -26.81
N ALA A 334 20.00 4.24 -27.15
CA ALA A 334 19.18 4.99 -26.20
C ALA A 334 18.47 4.08 -25.18
N VAL A 335 18.04 2.89 -25.58
CA VAL A 335 17.46 1.90 -24.66
C VAL A 335 18.46 1.53 -23.54
N VAL A 336 19.71 1.29 -23.91
CA VAL A 336 20.76 0.96 -22.93
C VAL A 336 21.09 2.16 -22.06
N ALA A 337 21.30 3.32 -22.67
CA ALA A 337 21.63 4.56 -21.96
C ALA A 337 20.49 5.07 -21.10
N GLY A 338 19.24 4.99 -21.58
CA GLY A 338 18.04 5.39 -20.86
C GLY A 338 17.81 4.53 -19.61
N ASN A 339 17.96 3.22 -19.71
CA ASN A 339 17.86 2.32 -18.57
C ASN A 339 18.96 2.57 -17.52
N PHE A 340 20.17 2.87 -17.96
CA PHE A 340 21.26 3.22 -17.04
C PHE A 340 20.98 4.55 -16.32
N LEU A 341 20.57 5.58 -17.07
CA LEU A 341 20.17 6.88 -16.53
C LEU A 341 18.98 6.77 -15.57
N ALA A 342 17.98 5.97 -15.90
CA ALA A 342 16.81 5.77 -15.05
C ALA A 342 17.21 5.11 -13.72
N LYS A 343 18.07 4.10 -13.72
CA LYS A 343 18.60 3.48 -12.50
C LYS A 343 19.39 4.48 -11.66
N TRP A 344 20.25 5.27 -12.27
CA TRP A 344 21.07 6.28 -11.60
C TRP A 344 20.21 7.40 -10.98
N LEU A 345 19.22 7.91 -11.71
CA LEU A 345 18.25 8.90 -11.21
C LEU A 345 17.37 8.32 -10.07
N LYS A 346 16.92 7.09 -10.20
CA LYS A 346 16.19 6.40 -9.13
C LYS A 346 17.03 6.37 -7.84
N THR A 347 18.30 6.02 -7.93
CA THR A 347 19.22 6.00 -6.78
C THR A 347 19.37 7.38 -6.14
N ILE A 348 19.36 8.47 -6.90
CA ILE A 348 19.49 9.84 -6.37
C ILE A 348 18.17 10.34 -5.79
N LEU A 349 17.07 10.16 -6.51
CA LEU A 349 15.77 10.68 -6.11
C LEU A 349 15.17 9.94 -4.90
N PHE A 350 15.43 8.63 -4.81
CA PHE A 350 14.93 7.75 -3.77
C PHE A 350 16.02 7.29 -2.79
N ALA A 351 17.20 7.92 -2.79
CA ALA A 351 18.28 7.64 -1.84
C ALA A 351 17.85 7.91 -0.38
N GLY A 352 16.79 8.69 -0.16
CA GLY A 352 16.17 8.91 1.15
C GLY A 352 15.29 7.75 1.65
N GLU A 353 14.76 6.90 0.77
CA GLU A 353 13.86 5.79 1.16
C GLU A 353 14.61 4.57 1.71
N ASN A 354 15.84 4.33 1.27
CA ASN A 354 16.67 3.24 1.83
C ASN A 354 17.08 3.47 3.29
N SER A 355 16.89 4.68 3.83
CA SER A 355 17.06 4.98 5.25
C SER A 355 15.80 4.71 6.07
N MET A 356 14.64 4.48 5.47
CA MET A 356 13.41 4.13 6.20
C MET A 356 13.29 2.64 6.55
N GLU A 357 13.98 1.74 5.84
CA GLU A 357 14.00 0.31 6.21
C GLU A 357 14.83 0.00 7.47
N THR A 358 15.59 0.96 7.99
CA THR A 358 16.47 0.76 9.16
C THR A 358 16.23 1.71 10.32
N LEU A 359 15.18 2.54 10.29
CA LEU A 359 14.79 3.28 11.47
C LEU A 359 13.92 2.36 12.33
N PRO A 360 14.38 1.97 13.53
CA PRO A 360 13.46 1.46 14.53
C PRO A 360 12.44 2.58 14.76
N VAL A 361 11.18 2.29 14.54
CA VAL A 361 10.08 3.21 14.80
C VAL A 361 10.05 3.39 16.32
N SER A 362 10.86 4.32 16.81
CA SER A 362 10.75 4.82 18.16
C SER A 362 9.53 5.73 18.18
N TYR A 363 8.41 5.19 18.60
CA TYR A 363 7.24 6.00 18.93
C TYR A 363 7.58 6.85 20.16
N THR A 364 8.11 8.04 19.92
CA THR A 364 8.07 9.08 20.93
C THR A 364 6.62 9.50 21.08
N HIS A 365 6.01 9.15 22.19
CA HIS A 365 4.73 9.65 22.64
C HIS A 365 4.70 11.17 22.49
N LEU A 366 3.91 11.68 21.56
CA LEU A 366 3.41 13.04 21.56
C LEU A 366 2.38 13.12 22.71
N THR A 367 2.89 13.31 23.93
CA THR A 367 2.04 13.77 25.02
C THR A 367 1.61 15.19 24.68
N LEU A 368 0.34 15.34 24.33
CA LEU A 368 -0.33 16.64 24.30
C LEU A 368 -0.16 17.29 25.69
N PRO A 369 0.31 18.52 25.78
CA PRO A 369 0.31 19.25 27.05
C PRO A 369 -1.13 19.58 27.41
N THR A 370 -1.69 18.83 28.34
CA THR A 370 -2.92 19.25 29.05
C THR A 370 -2.57 20.45 29.91
N LYS A 371 -2.79 21.64 29.36
CA LYS A 371 -2.82 22.86 30.15
C LYS A 371 -4.21 23.00 30.75
N LEU A 372 -4.38 22.48 31.94
CA LEU A 372 -5.44 22.85 32.84
C LEU A 372 -4.84 23.90 33.81
N GLU A 373 -5.17 25.15 33.59
CA GLU A 373 -5.09 26.18 34.63
C GLU A 373 -6.48 26.70 34.93
N VAL A 374 -6.85 26.53 36.20
CA VAL A 374 -7.85 27.22 37.06
C VAL A 374 -9.30 26.99 36.72
#